data_bfd9ed42c5b3ae167215a7b1688cadf6
#
_entry.id   bfd9ed42c5b3ae167215a7b1688cadf6
#
_cell.length_a   1.000
_cell.length_b   1.000
_cell.length_c   1.000
_cell.angle_alpha   90.00
_cell.angle_beta   90.00
_cell.angle_gamma   90.00
#
_symmetry.space_group_name_H-M   'P 1'
#
loop_
_entity.id
_entity.type
_entity.pdbx_description
1 polymer ?
#
loop_
_entity_poly.entity_id
_entity_poly.type
_entity_poly.pdbx_seq_one_letter_code
_entity_poly.pdbx_strand_id
1 'polypeptide(L)'
;LPYKENPPNLTIQEDDILFFDFGPVFDDWEADVGKTYVTGNNAQKLKLKQDVELAWHEGKAFYQANKETLTGADFYNYTKKLAKKYGWEYGNHHCGHLIGNFPHETILGEEETNYIHPNNHELMSNKDVNGNERFWIYEIHFVNTELEIGGFFEQLVS
;
A
#
# COMPACT_ATOMS: atom_id res chain seq x y z
N LEU A 1 -4.48 -11.24 3.40
CA LEU A 1 -4.22 -12.24 4.44
C LEU A 1 -4.87 -13.55 4.03
N PRO A 2 -4.13 -14.65 3.93
CA PRO A 2 -4.77 -15.93 3.74
C PRO A 2 -5.68 -16.17 4.95
N TYR A 3 -6.95 -16.27 4.73
CA TYR A 3 -7.88 -16.66 5.78
C TYR A 3 -7.54 -18.07 6.23
N LYS A 4 -6.93 -18.19 7.39
CA LYS A 4 -6.65 -19.51 8.01
C LYS A 4 -7.91 -20.24 8.48
N GLU A 5 -9.01 -19.48 8.58
CA GLU A 5 -10.34 -19.96 8.94
C GLU A 5 -11.32 -19.58 7.82
N ASN A 6 -12.43 -20.31 7.70
CA ASN A 6 -13.48 -19.97 6.73
C ASN A 6 -13.95 -18.54 6.96
N PRO A 7 -13.81 -17.63 5.99
CA PRO A 7 -14.34 -16.28 6.12
C PRO A 7 -15.87 -16.36 6.26
N PRO A 8 -16.50 -15.37 6.91
CA PRO A 8 -17.95 -15.30 6.94
C PRO A 8 -18.47 -15.25 5.50
N ASN A 9 -19.56 -15.97 5.23
CA ASN A 9 -20.20 -15.95 3.92
C ASN A 9 -20.92 -14.61 3.72
N LEU A 10 -20.18 -13.60 3.24
CA LEU A 10 -20.69 -12.26 2.96
C LEU A 10 -21.11 -12.16 1.50
N THR A 11 -22.32 -11.68 1.29
CA THR A 11 -22.82 -11.34 -0.05
C THR A 11 -22.65 -9.85 -0.28
N ILE A 12 -21.99 -9.48 -1.37
CA ILE A 12 -21.82 -8.08 -1.77
C ILE A 12 -23.19 -7.45 -1.98
N GLN A 13 -23.38 -6.29 -1.33
CA GLN A 13 -24.63 -5.52 -1.37
C GLN A 13 -24.46 -4.28 -2.24
N GLU A 14 -25.60 -3.63 -2.55
CA GLU A 14 -25.61 -2.30 -3.13
C GLU A 14 -24.97 -1.30 -2.13
N ASP A 15 -24.15 -0.39 -2.66
CA ASP A 15 -23.35 0.57 -1.89
C ASP A 15 -22.22 -0.01 -1.03
N ASP A 16 -21.83 -1.25 -1.21
CA ASP A 16 -20.62 -1.76 -0.58
C ASP A 16 -19.37 -1.08 -1.13
N ILE A 17 -18.38 -0.91 -0.23
CA ILE A 17 -17.01 -0.62 -0.59
C ILE A 17 -16.17 -1.86 -0.30
N LEU A 18 -15.37 -2.27 -1.27
CA LEU A 18 -14.50 -3.45 -1.20
C LEU A 18 -13.18 -3.15 -1.90
N PHE A 19 -12.17 -3.92 -1.61
CA PHE A 19 -10.92 -3.87 -2.36
C PHE A 19 -10.52 -5.27 -2.82
N PHE A 20 -9.79 -5.30 -3.91
CA PHE A 20 -9.07 -6.47 -4.39
C PHE A 20 -7.59 -6.24 -4.13
N ASP A 21 -6.94 -7.30 -3.74
CA ASP A 21 -5.53 -7.39 -3.47
C ASP A 21 -5.04 -8.69 -4.11
N PHE A 22 -4.17 -8.57 -5.13
CA PHE A 22 -3.74 -9.67 -5.96
C PHE A 22 -2.22 -9.75 -6.02
N GLY A 23 -1.68 -10.90 -5.60
CA GLY A 23 -0.28 -11.27 -5.70
C GLY A 23 -0.01 -12.33 -6.76
N PRO A 24 -0.19 -12.08 -8.09
CA PRO A 24 0.10 -13.07 -9.10
C PRO A 24 1.59 -13.32 -9.25
N VAL A 25 1.97 -14.58 -9.49
CA VAL A 25 3.36 -14.99 -9.66
C VAL A 25 3.63 -15.30 -11.14
N PHE A 26 4.69 -14.69 -11.69
CA PHE A 26 5.17 -14.91 -13.07
C PHE A 26 6.65 -15.23 -13.06
N ASP A 27 7.02 -16.40 -13.55
CA ASP A 27 8.42 -16.86 -13.62
C ASP A 27 9.19 -16.66 -12.29
N ASP A 28 8.56 -17.10 -11.19
CA ASP A 28 9.04 -16.96 -9.79
C ASP A 28 9.10 -15.52 -9.25
N TRP A 29 8.64 -14.51 -10.00
CA TRP A 29 8.49 -13.15 -9.52
C TRP A 29 7.05 -12.88 -9.09
N GLU A 30 6.91 -12.28 -7.93
CA GLU A 30 5.62 -11.86 -7.40
C GLU A 30 5.31 -10.43 -7.87
N ALA A 31 4.09 -10.22 -8.37
CA ALA A 31 3.51 -8.90 -8.52
C ALA A 31 2.56 -8.65 -7.36
N ASP A 32 2.29 -7.39 -7.06
CA ASP A 32 1.35 -7.00 -6.04
C ASP A 32 0.56 -5.77 -6.50
N VAL A 33 -0.76 -5.88 -6.48
CA VAL A 33 -1.64 -4.84 -6.97
C VAL A 33 -2.97 -4.83 -6.21
N GLY A 34 -3.30 -3.68 -5.64
CA GLY A 34 -4.53 -3.49 -4.90
C GLY A 34 -5.36 -2.31 -5.39
N LYS A 35 -6.69 -2.48 -5.38
CA LYS A 35 -7.62 -1.42 -5.81
C LYS A 35 -8.96 -1.51 -5.11
N THR A 36 -9.50 -0.34 -4.75
CA THR A 36 -10.83 -0.18 -4.16
C THR A 36 -11.91 -0.09 -5.22
N TYR A 37 -13.05 -0.72 -4.94
CA TYR A 37 -14.28 -0.67 -5.74
C TYR A 37 -15.47 -0.28 -4.88
N VAL A 38 -16.45 0.38 -5.50
CA VAL A 38 -17.73 0.73 -4.88
C VAL A 38 -18.84 0.24 -5.78
N THR A 39 -19.79 -0.48 -5.23
CA THR A 39 -20.88 -1.11 -6.02
C THR A 39 -22.05 -0.18 -6.30
N GLY A 40 -22.19 0.92 -5.56
CA GLY A 40 -23.29 1.87 -5.66
C GLY A 40 -22.85 3.31 -5.89
N ASN A 41 -23.65 4.25 -5.39
CA ASN A 41 -23.51 5.69 -5.63
C ASN A 41 -23.25 6.49 -4.36
N ASN A 42 -22.84 5.87 -3.26
CA ASN A 42 -22.53 6.57 -2.03
C ASN A 42 -21.35 7.54 -2.23
N ALA A 43 -21.62 8.84 -2.08
CA ALA A 43 -20.66 9.90 -2.42
C ALA A 43 -19.37 9.83 -1.59
N GLN A 44 -19.45 9.42 -0.31
CA GLN A 44 -18.28 9.31 0.56
C GLN A 44 -17.38 8.13 0.13
N LYS A 45 -17.99 6.98 -0.20
CA LYS A 45 -17.26 5.81 -0.68
C LYS A 45 -16.63 6.04 -2.04
N LEU A 46 -17.34 6.70 -2.96
CA LEU A 46 -16.80 7.11 -4.26
C LEU A 46 -15.64 8.10 -4.12
N LYS A 47 -15.77 9.09 -3.21
CA LYS A 47 -14.68 10.01 -2.90
C LYS A 47 -13.47 9.26 -2.36
N LEU A 48 -13.66 8.36 -1.38
CA LEU A 48 -12.57 7.58 -0.81
C LEU A 48 -11.83 6.75 -1.85
N LYS A 49 -12.58 6.02 -2.71
CA LYS A 49 -12.03 5.28 -3.84
C LYS A 49 -11.16 6.14 -4.76
N GLN A 50 -11.61 7.34 -5.09
CA GLN A 50 -10.87 8.27 -5.96
C GLN A 50 -9.62 8.81 -5.24
N ASP A 51 -9.76 9.18 -3.98
CA ASP A 51 -8.70 9.82 -3.20
C ASP A 51 -7.51 8.88 -2.94
N VAL A 52 -7.74 7.58 -2.71
CA VAL A 52 -6.63 6.64 -2.52
C VAL A 52 -5.78 6.50 -3.79
N GLU A 53 -6.40 6.48 -4.97
CA GLU A 53 -5.71 6.41 -6.26
C GLU A 53 -4.96 7.70 -6.56
N LEU A 54 -5.58 8.87 -6.34
CA LEU A 54 -4.94 10.17 -6.51
C LEU A 54 -3.75 10.36 -5.55
N ALA A 55 -3.92 9.98 -4.29
CA ALA A 55 -2.87 10.06 -3.29
C ALA A 55 -1.69 9.13 -3.63
N TRP A 56 -1.97 7.95 -4.18
CA TRP A 56 -0.92 7.04 -4.64
C TRP A 56 -0.10 7.67 -5.76
N HIS A 57 -0.73 8.26 -6.77
CA HIS A 57 -0.03 8.94 -7.85
C HIS A 57 0.81 10.14 -7.36
N GLU A 58 0.31 10.89 -6.39
CA GLU A 58 1.05 11.98 -5.75
C GLU A 58 2.25 11.44 -4.95
N GLY A 59 2.07 10.34 -4.22
CA GLY A 59 3.14 9.64 -3.52
C GLY A 59 4.20 9.10 -4.47
N LYS A 60 3.81 8.52 -5.61
CA LYS A 60 4.74 8.07 -6.65
C LYS A 60 5.57 9.23 -7.22
N ALA A 61 4.95 10.35 -7.50
CA ALA A 61 5.66 11.53 -7.98
C ALA A 61 6.68 12.05 -6.94
N PHE A 62 6.30 12.04 -5.65
CA PHE A 62 7.20 12.39 -4.55
C PHE A 62 8.37 11.40 -4.44
N TYR A 63 8.12 10.09 -4.51
CA TYR A 63 9.15 9.05 -4.53
C TYR A 63 10.14 9.28 -5.66
N GLN A 64 9.66 9.48 -6.88
CA GLN A 64 10.51 9.68 -8.06
C GLN A 64 11.39 10.94 -7.95
N ALA A 65 10.84 12.02 -7.38
CA ALA A 65 11.57 13.28 -7.19
C ALA A 65 12.65 13.21 -6.09
N ASN A 66 12.55 12.24 -5.16
CA ASN A 66 13.43 12.16 -3.99
C ASN A 66 14.18 10.81 -3.88
N LYS A 67 14.10 9.95 -4.89
CA LYS A 67 14.56 8.55 -4.90
C LYS A 67 15.93 8.33 -4.25
N GLU A 68 16.89 9.22 -4.49
CA GLU A 68 18.27 9.06 -4.04
C GLU A 68 18.48 9.37 -2.55
N THR A 69 17.56 10.08 -1.92
CA THR A 69 17.69 10.58 -0.54
C THR A 69 16.56 10.16 0.38
N LEU A 70 15.54 9.52 -0.17
CA LEU A 70 14.32 9.16 0.55
C LEU A 70 14.54 7.94 1.43
N THR A 71 14.18 8.06 2.71
CA THR A 71 14.11 6.91 3.63
C THR A 71 12.69 6.35 3.69
N GLY A 72 12.54 5.10 4.15
CA GLY A 72 11.22 4.52 4.41
C GLY A 72 10.39 5.36 5.39
N ALA A 73 11.05 5.87 6.44
CA ALA A 73 10.41 6.74 7.44
C ALA A 73 9.89 8.07 6.84
N ASP A 74 10.67 8.70 5.96
CA ASP A 74 10.27 9.95 5.31
C ASP A 74 9.09 9.72 4.38
N PHE A 75 9.09 8.63 3.63
CA PHE A 75 8.00 8.30 2.72
C PHE A 75 6.71 7.94 3.49
N TYR A 76 6.80 7.17 4.57
CA TYR A 76 5.68 6.92 5.45
C TYR A 76 5.09 8.21 6.03
N ASN A 77 5.95 9.11 6.53
CA ASN A 77 5.52 10.39 7.08
C ASN A 77 4.87 11.30 6.02
N TYR A 78 5.37 11.26 4.78
CA TYR A 78 4.74 11.95 3.65
C TYR A 78 3.34 11.39 3.37
N THR A 79 3.20 10.07 3.32
CA THR A 79 1.92 9.39 3.10
C THR A 79 0.87 9.73 4.16
N LYS A 80 1.27 9.82 5.43
CA LYS A 80 0.38 10.31 6.50
C LYS A 80 -0.08 11.77 6.30
N LYS A 81 0.77 12.63 5.71
CA LYS A 81 0.39 13.99 5.35
C LYS A 81 -0.59 13.99 4.19
N LEU A 82 -0.46 13.07 3.22
CA LEU A 82 -1.44 12.90 2.15
C LEU A 82 -2.82 12.52 2.70
N ALA A 83 -2.90 11.56 3.63
CA ALA A 83 -4.17 11.21 4.25
C ALA A 83 -4.89 12.45 4.82
N LYS A 84 -4.18 13.24 5.62
CA LYS A 84 -4.70 14.50 6.18
C LYS A 84 -5.10 15.52 5.10
N LYS A 85 -4.29 15.67 4.04
CA LYS A 85 -4.57 16.56 2.91
C LYS A 85 -5.89 16.22 2.22
N TYR A 86 -6.18 14.92 2.05
CA TYR A 86 -7.41 14.43 1.43
C TYR A 86 -8.60 14.35 2.40
N GLY A 87 -8.36 14.63 3.70
CA GLY A 87 -9.40 14.63 4.75
C GLY A 87 -9.71 13.24 5.32
N TRP A 88 -8.73 12.33 5.28
CA TRP A 88 -8.82 10.98 5.80
C TRP A 88 -7.80 10.71 6.92
N GLU A 89 -8.01 9.63 7.66
CA GLU A 89 -7.02 9.04 8.54
C GLU A 89 -6.19 8.00 7.79
N TYR A 90 -4.95 7.80 8.23
CA TYR A 90 -4.11 6.72 7.70
C TYR A 90 -4.31 5.45 8.52
N GLY A 91 -4.71 4.36 7.87
CA GLY A 91 -5.22 3.15 8.50
C GLY A 91 -4.22 2.01 8.71
N ASN A 92 -2.90 2.22 8.40
CA ASN A 92 -1.90 1.15 8.54
C ASN A 92 -0.62 1.65 9.25
N HIS A 93 0.19 0.73 9.78
CA HIS A 93 1.46 1.03 10.44
C HIS A 93 2.65 1.13 9.46
N HIS A 94 2.50 0.68 8.23
CA HIS A 94 3.43 0.88 7.10
C HIS A 94 2.66 1.36 5.86
N CYS A 95 3.36 1.76 4.82
CA CYS A 95 2.74 2.14 3.54
C CYS A 95 3.42 1.46 2.35
N GLY A 96 3.81 0.20 2.52
CA GLY A 96 4.41 -0.61 1.48
C GLY A 96 5.53 -1.50 1.99
N HIS A 97 6.03 -2.34 1.11
CA HIS A 97 7.04 -3.34 1.41
C HIS A 97 7.90 -3.66 0.18
N LEU A 98 8.99 -4.39 0.41
CA LEU A 98 9.79 -4.96 -0.69
C LEU A 98 9.02 -6.05 -1.41
N ILE A 99 9.26 -6.16 -2.71
CA ILE A 99 8.75 -7.26 -3.54
C ILE A 99 9.89 -7.87 -4.34
N GLY A 100 9.76 -9.14 -4.70
CA GLY A 100 10.78 -9.87 -5.43
C GLY A 100 10.34 -11.27 -5.81
N ASN A 101 11.25 -12.24 -5.64
CA ASN A 101 10.92 -13.65 -5.85
C ASN A 101 9.88 -14.14 -4.84
N PHE A 102 8.97 -14.96 -5.31
CA PHE A 102 7.93 -15.57 -4.48
C PHE A 102 8.52 -16.61 -3.51
N PRO A 103 8.07 -16.65 -2.27
CA PRO A 103 7.19 -15.65 -1.64
C PRO A 103 7.97 -14.44 -1.11
N HIS A 104 7.49 -13.22 -1.35
CA HIS A 104 8.17 -12.00 -0.89
C HIS A 104 8.32 -11.94 0.63
N GLU A 105 7.48 -12.63 1.39
CA GLU A 105 7.58 -12.78 2.84
C GLU A 105 8.91 -13.43 3.29
N THR A 106 9.63 -14.10 2.38
CA THR A 106 10.95 -14.68 2.65
C THR A 106 12.12 -13.77 2.31
N ILE A 107 11.86 -12.55 1.82
CA ILE A 107 12.89 -11.51 1.68
C ILE A 107 13.40 -11.21 3.08
N LEU A 108 14.53 -11.84 3.40
CA LEU A 108 15.25 -11.91 4.66
C LEU A 108 14.78 -10.95 5.76
N GLY A 109 14.06 -11.54 6.72
CA GLY A 109 13.76 -10.94 8.02
C GLY A 109 12.45 -10.16 8.02
N GLU A 110 11.68 -10.36 9.08
CA GLU A 110 10.60 -9.45 9.51
C GLU A 110 11.18 -8.11 9.99
N GLU A 111 12.32 -7.70 9.42
CA GLU A 111 12.98 -6.47 9.79
C GLU A 111 12.18 -5.30 9.23
N GLU A 112 11.92 -4.30 10.07
CA GLU A 112 11.23 -3.06 9.70
C GLU A 112 11.81 -2.39 8.44
N THR A 113 13.06 -2.72 8.09
CA THR A 113 13.75 -2.26 6.87
C THR A 113 13.19 -2.82 5.57
N ASN A 114 12.41 -3.89 5.61
CA ASN A 114 11.69 -4.43 4.45
C ASN A 114 10.37 -3.73 4.18
N TYR A 115 9.99 -2.78 5.05
CA TYR A 115 8.75 -2.03 4.96
C TYR A 115 9.01 -0.52 4.83
N ILE A 116 8.10 0.17 4.17
CA ILE A 116 8.03 1.64 4.21
C ILE A 116 7.35 2.01 5.54
N HIS A 117 8.18 2.07 6.60
CA HIS A 117 7.75 2.08 7.99
C HIS A 117 8.38 3.28 8.74
N PRO A 118 7.72 3.85 9.77
CA PRO A 118 8.25 5.03 10.49
C PRO A 118 9.61 4.82 11.15
N ASN A 119 10.01 3.58 11.42
CA ASN A 119 11.31 3.26 11.99
C ASN A 119 12.36 2.87 10.93
N ASN A 120 11.99 2.80 9.64
CA ASN A 120 12.93 2.50 8.57
C ASN A 120 13.67 3.77 8.12
N HIS A 121 14.85 3.99 8.68
CA HIS A 121 15.72 5.13 8.35
C HIS A 121 16.76 4.83 7.27
N GLU A 122 16.69 3.65 6.62
CA GLU A 122 17.53 3.33 5.48
C GLU A 122 17.03 4.03 4.21
N LEU A 123 17.96 4.33 3.33
CA LEU A 123 17.62 4.85 2.00
C LEU A 123 16.90 3.77 1.19
N MET A 124 15.78 4.12 0.58
CA MET A 124 15.02 3.23 -0.28
C MET A 124 15.79 2.83 -1.54
N SER A 125 16.79 3.62 -1.94
CA SER A 125 17.73 3.34 -3.04
C SER A 125 18.86 2.36 -2.67
N ASN A 126 18.97 1.95 -1.40
CA ASN A 126 19.95 0.95 -1.00
C ASN A 126 19.74 -0.36 -1.76
N LYS A 127 20.85 -0.98 -2.12
CA LYS A 127 20.85 -2.31 -2.74
C LYS A 127 20.63 -3.41 -1.68
N ASP A 128 20.19 -4.57 -2.14
CA ASP A 128 20.12 -5.77 -1.32
C ASP A 128 21.53 -6.30 -0.95
N VAL A 129 21.59 -7.35 -0.15
CA VAL A 129 22.85 -7.98 0.29
C VAL A 129 23.69 -8.58 -0.86
N ASN A 130 23.08 -8.80 -2.02
CA ASN A 130 23.71 -9.33 -3.22
C ASN A 130 24.11 -8.23 -4.22
N GLY A 131 23.81 -6.97 -3.89
CA GLY A 131 24.08 -5.81 -4.74
C GLY A 131 23.03 -5.53 -5.81
N ASN A 132 21.86 -6.15 -5.75
CA ASN A 132 20.75 -5.92 -6.66
C ASN A 132 19.90 -4.72 -6.23
N GLU A 133 19.18 -4.14 -7.18
CA GLU A 133 18.17 -3.10 -6.88
C GLU A 133 17.01 -3.70 -6.07
N ARG A 134 16.46 -2.88 -5.16
CA ARG A 134 15.27 -3.20 -4.40
C ARG A 134 14.04 -2.67 -5.10
N PHE A 135 12.98 -3.47 -5.15
CA PHE A 135 11.69 -3.10 -5.70
C PHE A 135 10.69 -2.88 -4.58
N TRP A 136 9.96 -1.78 -4.65
CA TRP A 136 9.05 -1.35 -3.60
C TRP A 136 7.61 -1.31 -4.09
N ILE A 137 6.74 -1.97 -3.35
CA ILE A 137 5.30 -1.77 -3.41
C ILE A 137 4.98 -0.54 -2.55
N TYR A 138 4.08 0.30 -3.02
CA TYR A 138 3.57 1.45 -2.28
C TYR A 138 2.06 1.34 -2.11
N GLU A 139 1.61 1.54 -0.89
CA GLU A 139 0.23 1.31 -0.46
C GLU A 139 -0.37 2.58 0.15
N ILE A 140 -1.61 2.87 -0.23
CA ILE A 140 -2.45 3.88 0.42
C ILE A 140 -3.58 3.18 1.16
N HIS A 141 -3.68 3.44 2.47
CA HIS A 141 -4.76 2.97 3.34
C HIS A 141 -5.44 4.18 3.95
N PHE A 142 -6.49 4.68 3.33
CA PHE A 142 -7.29 5.76 3.91
C PHE A 142 -8.51 5.20 4.60
N VAL A 143 -8.81 5.70 5.80
CA VAL A 143 -9.95 5.26 6.59
C VAL A 143 -10.74 6.44 7.15
N ASN A 144 -11.99 6.20 7.41
CA ASN A 144 -12.83 7.03 8.24
C ASN A 144 -13.47 6.15 9.31
N THR A 145 -13.02 6.30 10.56
CA THR A 145 -13.43 5.46 11.67
C THR A 145 -14.86 5.73 12.14
N GLU A 146 -15.37 6.94 11.94
CA GLU A 146 -16.76 7.28 12.28
C GLU A 146 -17.77 6.65 11.31
N LEU A 147 -17.40 6.56 10.02
CA LEU A 147 -18.23 5.98 8.98
C LEU A 147 -17.96 4.49 8.77
N GLU A 148 -16.97 3.94 9.47
CA GLU A 148 -16.51 2.54 9.33
C GLU A 148 -16.21 2.14 7.89
N ILE A 149 -15.58 3.05 7.12
CA ILE A 149 -15.15 2.79 5.74
C ILE A 149 -13.64 2.91 5.59
N GLY A 150 -13.09 2.09 4.68
CA GLY A 150 -11.68 2.13 4.32
C GLY A 150 -11.50 1.98 2.80
N GLY A 151 -10.45 2.59 2.29
CA GLY A 151 -10.03 2.47 0.89
C GLY A 151 -8.55 2.10 0.81
N PHE A 152 -8.21 1.38 -0.24
CA PHE A 152 -6.91 0.81 -0.49
C PHE A 152 -6.52 0.98 -1.95
N PHE A 153 -5.26 1.33 -2.19
CA PHE A 153 -4.65 1.32 -3.52
C PHE A 153 -3.17 0.98 -3.41
N GLU A 154 -2.72 0.06 -4.25
CA GLU A 154 -1.39 -0.51 -4.17
C GLU A 154 -0.86 -0.84 -5.55
N GLN A 155 0.40 -0.52 -5.80
CA GLN A 155 1.17 -0.90 -6.99
C GLN A 155 2.68 -0.72 -6.76
N LEU A 156 3.46 -1.25 -7.69
CA LEU A 156 4.89 -1.01 -7.77
C LEU A 156 5.19 0.48 -7.98
N VAL A 157 6.02 1.07 -7.11
CA VAL A 157 6.39 2.49 -7.16
C VAL A 157 7.75 2.74 -7.80
N SER A 158 8.68 1.79 -7.64
CA SER A 158 10.06 1.82 -8.16
C SER A 158 10.16 1.39 -9.62
#